data_e03ab698df574e9fbb1c15ed4896bb58
#
_entry.id   e03ab698df574e9fbb1c15ed4896bb58
#
_cell.length_a   1.000
_cell.length_b   1.000
_cell.length_c   1.000
_cell.angle_alpha   90.00
_cell.angle_beta   90.00
_cell.angle_gamma   90.00
#
_symmetry.space_group_name_H-M   'P 1'
#
loop_
_entity.id
_entity.type
_entity.pdbx_description
1 polymer ?
#
loop_
_entity_poly.entity_id
_entity_poly.type
_entity_poly.pdbx_seq_one_letter_code
_entity_poly.pdbx_strand_id
1 'polypeptide(L)'
;MTLTADSVWTECLSFIKDNIKPQAYKTWFEPITPIKLTDKALSIQVPSKFFYEWLEEHYVKLLKIALTQELGEDARLVYVIKMENTLGSKQPFTESIPSSQQSRVLAQNVEAPLSSLNAELKNPFVIPGIRNLQIESQLNPNYNFQNFLEGDYNRLARSAGLAVANKPGGTSFNPLLIFGNVGLGKTHLAHAIGVQIKEKYTDKTVLYISAEKFTQQYIESVKKNTRNDFIHFYQIIDVLIIDDVQFLSGKTGTQDVFFHIFNHLHQNGKQVILTSDKAPVDMQDIEQRLLSRFKWGLSAELQQPDFETRISILKNKLYRDGVIIEEPIIDYVAKNIKSNIRELEGAIISLIAQSSFNKVEITLELAKEIVEKFVKHTKREVSIDYIQKVVSEYFQMDVETLQSKTRKRHIVQARQLAMYFAKKYTKASLASIGSQIGKRDHATVLHACKTVDNLTFTDKQFRKYVEDLNQKLTL
;
A
#
# COMPACT_ATOMS: atom_id res chain seq x y z
N MET A 1 24.11 -33.88 32.00
CA MET A 1 24.36 -33.36 30.66
C MET A 1 24.01 -31.88 30.67
N THR A 2 24.93 -31.03 30.29
CA THR A 2 24.64 -29.58 30.19
C THR A 2 23.69 -29.39 28.99
N LEU A 3 22.48 -28.92 29.26
CA LEU A 3 21.51 -28.57 28.25
C LEU A 3 22.09 -27.40 27.41
N THR A 4 22.30 -27.63 26.13
CA THR A 4 22.73 -26.60 25.16
C THR A 4 21.56 -26.16 24.28
N ALA A 5 21.63 -24.94 23.71
CA ALA A 5 20.58 -24.46 22.82
C ALA A 5 20.31 -25.43 21.65
N ASP A 6 21.39 -25.99 21.08
CA ASP A 6 21.31 -26.94 19.97
C ASP A 6 20.64 -28.27 20.37
N SER A 7 20.96 -28.81 21.55
CA SER A 7 20.34 -30.06 22.01
C SER A 7 18.84 -29.90 22.25
N VAL A 8 18.44 -28.82 22.94
CA VAL A 8 17.02 -28.54 23.21
C VAL A 8 16.25 -28.28 21.92
N TRP A 9 16.83 -27.52 20.98
CA TRP A 9 16.17 -27.25 19.70
C TRP A 9 16.03 -28.51 18.84
N THR A 10 17.03 -29.38 18.83
CA THR A 10 16.97 -30.65 18.09
C THR A 10 15.84 -31.56 18.59
N GLU A 11 15.65 -31.67 19.90
CA GLU A 11 14.52 -32.42 20.48
C GLU A 11 13.17 -31.77 20.16
N CYS A 12 13.08 -30.43 20.26
CA CYS A 12 11.89 -29.69 19.83
C CYS A 12 11.58 -29.96 18.34
N LEU A 13 12.59 -29.91 17.47
CA LEU A 13 12.43 -30.19 16.04
C LEU A 13 11.98 -31.64 15.76
N SER A 14 12.45 -32.61 16.52
CA SER A 14 11.99 -34.02 16.42
C SER A 14 10.49 -34.11 16.71
N PHE A 15 10.05 -33.53 17.83
CA PHE A 15 8.63 -33.49 18.19
C PHE A 15 7.78 -32.74 17.14
N ILE A 16 8.26 -31.61 16.65
CA ILE A 16 7.55 -30.80 15.65
C ILE A 16 7.43 -31.59 14.34
N LYS A 17 8.48 -32.25 13.90
CA LYS A 17 8.52 -33.06 12.67
C LYS A 17 7.49 -34.18 12.65
N ASP A 18 7.22 -34.79 13.82
CA ASP A 18 6.22 -35.86 13.94
C ASP A 18 4.77 -35.33 13.92
N ASN A 19 4.57 -34.04 14.21
CA ASN A 19 3.26 -33.42 14.33
C ASN A 19 2.85 -32.56 13.14
N ILE A 20 3.73 -32.35 12.15
CA ILE A 20 3.42 -31.52 10.96
C ILE A 20 3.84 -32.25 9.68
N LYS A 21 3.29 -31.80 8.52
CA LYS A 21 3.66 -32.35 7.21
C LYS A 21 5.12 -32.02 6.87
N PRO A 22 5.84 -32.94 6.17
CA PRO A 22 7.26 -32.77 5.84
C PRO A 22 7.60 -31.46 5.14
N GLN A 23 6.72 -30.97 4.26
CA GLN A 23 6.93 -29.72 3.55
C GLN A 23 6.81 -28.50 4.47
N ALA A 24 5.81 -28.48 5.37
CA ALA A 24 5.67 -27.41 6.34
C ALA A 24 6.88 -27.36 7.31
N TYR A 25 7.40 -28.53 7.69
CA TYR A 25 8.63 -28.63 8.47
C TYR A 25 9.82 -28.00 7.71
N LYS A 26 10.03 -28.40 6.46
CA LYS A 26 11.11 -27.90 5.62
C LYS A 26 11.03 -26.39 5.39
N THR A 27 9.81 -25.86 5.22
CA THR A 27 9.62 -24.44 4.95
C THR A 27 9.76 -23.57 6.21
N TRP A 28 9.22 -24.02 7.35
CA TRP A 28 9.03 -23.17 8.53
C TRP A 28 9.95 -23.48 9.72
N PHE A 29 10.55 -24.66 9.78
CA PHE A 29 11.35 -25.05 10.94
C PHE A 29 12.81 -25.36 10.57
N GLU A 30 13.07 -25.89 9.40
CA GLU A 30 14.44 -26.19 8.93
C GLU A 30 15.34 -24.94 8.83
N PRO A 31 14.83 -23.74 8.42
CA PRO A 31 15.64 -22.54 8.36
C PRO A 31 15.95 -21.89 9.72
N ILE A 32 15.34 -22.37 10.79
CA ILE A 32 15.53 -21.79 12.15
C ILE A 32 16.81 -22.34 12.76
N THR A 33 17.64 -21.44 13.31
CA THR A 33 18.85 -21.82 14.00
C THR A 33 18.78 -21.40 15.47
N PRO A 34 19.12 -22.27 16.44
CA PRO A 34 19.23 -21.89 17.85
C PRO A 34 20.48 -21.03 18.05
N ILE A 35 20.37 -19.99 18.90
CA ILE A 35 21.48 -19.08 19.19
C ILE A 35 21.98 -19.28 20.63
N LYS A 36 21.08 -19.26 21.60
CA LYS A 36 21.44 -19.23 23.02
C LYS A 36 20.33 -19.79 23.87
N LEU A 37 20.72 -20.52 24.92
CA LEU A 37 19.85 -20.92 26.01
C LEU A 37 20.29 -20.16 27.28
N THR A 38 19.37 -19.43 27.90
CA THR A 38 19.64 -18.69 29.14
C THR A 38 18.53 -19.03 30.15
N ASP A 39 18.88 -19.69 31.26
CA ASP A 39 17.91 -20.25 32.19
C ASP A 39 16.88 -21.15 31.47
N LYS A 40 15.64 -20.68 31.37
CA LYS A 40 14.54 -21.36 30.66
C LYS A 40 14.11 -20.64 29.39
N ALA A 41 14.93 -19.72 28.88
CA ALA A 41 14.66 -18.97 27.65
C ALA A 41 15.55 -19.46 26.50
N LEU A 42 14.94 -20.03 25.47
CA LEU A 42 15.60 -20.43 24.24
C LEU A 42 15.51 -19.30 23.21
N SER A 43 16.67 -18.82 22.74
CA SER A 43 16.74 -17.83 21.65
C SER A 43 16.97 -18.55 20.32
N ILE A 44 16.07 -18.35 19.37
CA ILE A 44 16.14 -18.91 18.01
C ILE A 44 16.23 -17.80 16.98
N GLN A 45 17.04 -18.01 15.95
CA GLN A 45 17.16 -17.09 14.83
C GLN A 45 16.18 -17.47 13.72
N VAL A 46 15.37 -16.51 13.28
CA VAL A 46 14.43 -16.65 12.18
C VAL A 46 14.84 -15.78 10.99
N PRO A 47 14.55 -16.22 9.75
CA PRO A 47 15.01 -15.51 8.55
C PRO A 47 14.46 -14.08 8.40
N SER A 48 13.21 -13.82 8.83
CA SER A 48 12.57 -12.52 8.64
C SER A 48 11.48 -12.24 9.67
N LYS A 49 11.01 -10.97 9.70
CA LYS A 49 9.87 -10.57 10.53
C LYS A 49 8.57 -11.26 10.11
N PHE A 50 8.35 -11.46 8.82
CA PHE A 50 7.23 -12.23 8.29
C PHE A 50 7.24 -13.67 8.83
N PHE A 51 8.43 -14.28 8.86
CA PHE A 51 8.62 -15.63 9.38
C PHE A 51 8.25 -15.74 10.87
N TYR A 52 8.65 -14.75 11.67
CA TYR A 52 8.26 -14.63 13.07
C TYR A 52 6.74 -14.51 13.24
N GLU A 53 6.11 -13.54 12.53
CA GLU A 53 4.66 -13.31 12.60
C GLU A 53 3.87 -14.56 12.23
N TRP A 54 4.33 -15.28 11.20
CA TRP A 54 3.73 -16.52 10.75
C TRP A 54 3.82 -17.65 11.78
N LEU A 55 4.98 -17.84 12.42
CA LEU A 55 5.19 -18.84 13.45
C LEU A 55 4.31 -18.56 14.69
N GLU A 56 4.24 -17.31 15.12
CA GLU A 56 3.39 -16.90 16.25
C GLU A 56 1.89 -17.09 15.96
N GLU A 57 1.45 -16.84 14.74
CA GLU A 57 0.05 -16.98 14.39
C GLU A 57 -0.39 -18.44 14.23
N HIS A 58 0.48 -19.29 13.65
CA HIS A 58 0.07 -20.62 13.20
C HIS A 58 0.66 -21.77 14.02
N TYR A 59 1.83 -21.60 14.60
CA TYR A 59 2.58 -22.67 15.26
C TYR A 59 2.90 -22.40 16.73
N VAL A 60 2.44 -21.30 17.33
CA VAL A 60 2.72 -20.93 18.72
C VAL A 60 2.34 -22.03 19.72
N LYS A 61 1.20 -22.70 19.52
CA LYS A 61 0.75 -23.79 20.38
C LYS A 61 1.68 -25.01 20.31
N LEU A 62 2.12 -25.36 19.12
CA LEU A 62 3.03 -26.48 18.88
C LEU A 62 4.41 -26.19 19.47
N LEU A 63 4.94 -25.00 19.21
CA LEU A 63 6.20 -24.53 19.77
C LEU A 63 6.17 -24.50 21.29
N LYS A 64 5.06 -24.02 21.89
CA LYS A 64 4.89 -24.00 23.35
C LYS A 64 4.91 -25.42 23.93
N ILE A 65 4.20 -26.38 23.32
CA ILE A 65 4.18 -27.78 23.79
C ILE A 65 5.59 -28.37 23.70
N ALA A 66 6.28 -28.23 22.57
CA ALA A 66 7.63 -28.74 22.36
C ALA A 66 8.62 -28.16 23.41
N LEU A 67 8.58 -26.86 23.63
CA LEU A 67 9.45 -26.21 24.62
C LEU A 67 9.12 -26.58 26.05
N THR A 68 7.83 -26.72 26.40
CA THR A 68 7.42 -27.10 27.75
C THR A 68 7.87 -28.54 28.09
N GLN A 69 7.90 -29.42 27.11
CA GLN A 69 8.41 -30.78 27.30
C GLN A 69 9.90 -30.80 27.66
N GLU A 70 10.70 -29.93 27.06
CA GLU A 70 12.15 -29.90 27.23
C GLU A 70 12.63 -29.00 28.37
N LEU A 71 11.98 -27.84 28.61
CA LEU A 71 12.42 -26.82 29.55
C LEU A 71 11.47 -26.59 30.76
N GLY A 72 10.28 -27.25 30.73
CA GLY A 72 9.26 -27.12 31.78
C GLY A 72 8.28 -25.96 31.53
N GLU A 73 7.30 -25.79 32.46
CA GLU A 73 6.17 -24.86 32.28
C GLU A 73 6.56 -23.39 32.17
N ASP A 74 7.72 -22.99 32.74
CA ASP A 74 8.23 -21.61 32.63
C ASP A 74 9.07 -21.35 31.38
N ALA A 75 9.09 -22.28 30.43
CA ALA A 75 9.86 -22.14 29.19
C ALA A 75 9.45 -20.91 28.38
N ARG A 76 10.44 -20.18 27.87
CA ARG A 76 10.25 -18.97 27.06
C ARG A 76 10.99 -19.09 25.74
N LEU A 77 10.36 -18.58 24.66
CA LEU A 77 10.96 -18.49 23.34
C LEU A 77 11.26 -17.04 23.01
N VAL A 78 12.46 -16.77 22.54
CA VAL A 78 12.90 -15.45 22.09
C VAL A 78 13.30 -15.55 20.63
N TYR A 79 12.69 -14.75 19.79
CA TYR A 79 13.01 -14.70 18.36
C TYR A 79 14.07 -13.64 18.09
N VAL A 80 15.04 -13.99 17.26
CA VAL A 80 16.09 -13.10 16.77
C VAL A 80 16.00 -13.08 15.26
N ILE A 81 15.76 -11.92 14.65
CA ILE A 81 15.63 -11.82 13.21
C ILE A 81 17.00 -11.64 12.58
N LYS A 82 17.31 -12.47 11.57
CA LYS A 82 18.52 -12.31 10.76
C LYS A 82 18.30 -11.17 9.76
N MET A 83 18.95 -10.04 9.97
CA MET A 83 19.01 -8.94 9.00
C MET A 83 20.35 -9.00 8.26
N GLU A 84 20.33 -9.16 6.94
CA GLU A 84 21.52 -9.07 6.12
C GLU A 84 21.77 -7.62 5.72
N ASN A 85 22.88 -7.05 6.18
CA ASN A 85 23.34 -5.74 5.73
C ASN A 85 23.95 -5.86 4.34
N THR A 86 23.30 -5.30 3.33
CA THR A 86 23.77 -5.25 1.93
C THR A 86 24.88 -4.19 1.73
N LEU A 87 25.26 -3.46 2.76
CA LEU A 87 26.33 -2.45 2.74
C LEU A 87 27.59 -2.99 3.43
N GLY A 88 28.38 -3.78 2.69
CA GLY A 88 29.82 -3.92 2.89
C GLY A 88 30.36 -4.44 4.23
N SER A 89 29.59 -4.72 5.26
CA SER A 89 30.03 -5.35 6.49
C SER A 89 29.70 -6.84 6.50
N LYS A 90 30.71 -7.65 6.75
CA LYS A 90 30.65 -9.12 6.66
C LYS A 90 29.87 -9.81 7.80
N GLN A 91 29.08 -9.10 8.60
CA GLN A 91 28.28 -9.71 9.68
C GLN A 91 26.81 -9.30 9.61
N PRO A 92 25.88 -10.25 9.66
CA PRO A 92 24.46 -9.95 9.72
C PRO A 92 24.09 -9.26 11.04
N PHE A 93 23.23 -8.25 10.95
CA PHE A 93 22.62 -7.60 12.12
C PHE A 93 21.48 -8.44 12.65
N THR A 94 21.32 -8.56 13.98
CA THR A 94 20.24 -9.33 14.60
C THR A 94 19.44 -8.45 15.57
N GLU A 95 18.11 -8.51 15.46
CA GLU A 95 17.16 -7.84 16.36
C GLU A 95 16.38 -8.88 17.18
N SER A 96 16.30 -8.66 18.49
CA SER A 96 15.55 -9.55 19.39
C SER A 96 14.13 -9.05 19.58
N ILE A 97 13.13 -9.90 19.30
CA ILE A 97 11.71 -9.60 19.48
C ILE A 97 11.18 -10.50 20.61
N PRO A 98 10.55 -9.94 21.67
CA PRO A 98 9.90 -10.73 22.71
C PRO A 98 8.64 -11.40 22.16
N SER A 99 8.35 -12.64 22.57
CA SER A 99 7.12 -13.32 22.18
C SER A 99 5.88 -12.62 22.75
N SER A 100 4.74 -12.76 22.09
CA SER A 100 3.48 -12.04 22.37
C SER A 100 2.96 -12.12 23.81
N GLN A 101 3.47 -13.04 24.61
CA GLN A 101 3.11 -13.17 26.06
C GLN A 101 3.82 -12.16 26.98
N GLN A 102 4.90 -11.49 26.52
CA GLN A 102 5.61 -10.50 27.36
C GLN A 102 5.06 -9.08 27.22
N SER A 103 4.29 -8.76 26.19
CA SER A 103 3.77 -7.41 25.95
C SER A 103 2.66 -6.97 26.92
N ARG A 104 2.15 -7.85 27.78
CA ARG A 104 1.07 -7.52 28.73
C ARG A 104 1.52 -7.12 30.13
N VAL A 105 2.79 -7.23 30.46
CA VAL A 105 3.27 -7.01 31.86
C VAL A 105 3.94 -5.65 32.05
N LEU A 106 4.24 -4.88 30.97
CA LEU A 106 4.94 -3.59 31.08
C LEU A 106 4.03 -2.35 30.96
N ALA A 107 2.71 -2.53 31.06
CA ALA A 107 1.75 -1.42 31.08
C ALA A 107 1.17 -1.20 32.49
N GLN A 108 2.02 -1.09 33.51
CA GLN A 108 1.59 -0.58 34.82
C GLN A 108 2.66 0.36 35.42
N ASN A 109 2.19 1.58 35.60
CA ASN A 109 2.66 2.61 36.50
C ASN A 109 3.95 3.37 36.17
N VAL A 110 3.81 4.50 35.49
CA VAL A 110 4.50 5.72 35.90
C VAL A 110 3.44 6.84 35.98
N GLU A 111 2.93 7.06 37.18
CA GLU A 111 2.26 8.29 37.54
C GLU A 111 3.32 9.39 37.67
N ALA A 112 3.23 10.40 36.82
CA ALA A 112 3.96 11.64 36.97
C ALA A 112 3.10 12.62 37.77
N PRO A 113 3.63 13.29 38.80
CA PRO A 113 2.86 14.22 39.64
C PRO A 113 2.56 15.52 38.87
N LEU A 114 1.28 15.81 38.71
CA LEU A 114 0.77 17.13 38.36
C LEU A 114 0.96 18.08 39.55
N SER A 115 1.97 18.92 39.49
CA SER A 115 2.02 20.09 40.37
C SER A 115 2.55 21.32 39.66
N SER A 116 1.72 22.36 39.71
CA SER A 116 2.02 23.79 39.54
C SER A 116 2.44 24.31 38.17
N LEU A 117 1.46 24.78 37.41
CA LEU A 117 1.66 25.82 36.42
C LEU A 117 0.75 27.02 36.74
N ASN A 118 1.21 27.85 37.67
CA ASN A 118 0.86 29.25 37.72
C ASN A 118 2.16 30.03 37.52
N ALA A 119 2.40 30.49 36.30
CA ALA A 119 3.39 31.52 36.01
C ALA A 119 3.02 32.25 34.72
N GLU A 120 2.95 33.54 34.83
CA GLU A 120 2.59 34.56 33.85
C GLU A 120 3.17 34.35 32.45
N LEU A 121 2.30 34.47 31.47
CA LEU A 121 2.60 34.52 30.02
C LEU A 121 3.44 35.75 29.70
N LYS A 122 4.75 35.57 29.56
CA LYS A 122 5.65 36.55 28.93
C LYS A 122 6.04 35.99 27.53
N ASN A 123 5.52 36.70 26.53
CA ASN A 123 5.88 36.62 25.13
C ASN A 123 5.59 35.30 24.41
N PRO A 124 4.55 35.20 23.54
CA PRO A 124 4.17 33.95 22.87
C PRO A 124 5.16 33.46 21.80
N PHE A 125 6.27 34.14 21.55
CA PHE A 125 7.25 33.82 20.50
C PHE A 125 8.57 33.24 21.01
N VAL A 126 8.74 33.09 22.32
CA VAL A 126 9.96 32.51 22.91
C VAL A 126 9.56 31.59 24.04
N ILE A 127 9.35 30.32 23.75
CA ILE A 127 9.33 29.22 24.74
C ILE A 127 10.74 28.64 24.80
N PRO A 128 11.61 29.01 25.77
CA PRO A 128 12.91 28.37 25.94
C PRO A 128 12.67 26.98 26.50
N GLY A 129 12.96 25.96 25.76
CA GLY A 129 12.91 24.58 26.25
C GLY A 129 12.28 23.53 25.32
N ILE A 130 11.61 23.92 24.24
CA ILE A 130 11.05 22.95 23.28
C ILE A 130 12.06 22.67 22.16
N ARG A 131 13.28 22.26 22.52
CA ARG A 131 14.24 21.74 21.53
C ARG A 131 14.16 20.25 21.28
N ASN A 132 13.29 19.51 21.98
CA ASN A 132 13.12 18.06 21.83
C ASN A 132 11.66 17.61 21.98
N LEU A 133 10.75 18.19 21.19
CA LEU A 133 9.51 17.47 20.90
C LEU A 133 9.89 16.26 20.01
N GLN A 134 10.03 15.08 20.59
CA GLN A 134 10.15 13.84 19.84
C GLN A 134 8.82 13.58 19.13
N ILE A 135 8.66 14.20 17.95
CA ILE A 135 7.51 13.93 17.08
C ILE A 135 7.74 12.53 16.49
N GLU A 136 6.85 11.60 16.79
CA GLU A 136 6.87 10.28 16.15
C GLU A 136 6.72 10.44 14.64
N SER A 137 7.70 9.97 13.89
CA SER A 137 7.77 10.16 12.45
C SER A 137 6.69 9.42 11.67
N GLN A 138 5.98 8.46 12.29
CA GLN A 138 4.98 7.58 11.65
C GLN A 138 5.55 6.80 10.43
N LEU A 139 6.86 6.68 10.35
CA LEU A 139 7.55 5.97 9.27
C LEU A 139 7.56 4.45 9.54
N ASN A 140 7.41 3.68 8.47
CA ASN A 140 7.61 2.24 8.53
C ASN A 140 9.06 1.90 8.14
N PRO A 141 9.92 1.41 9.07
CA PRO A 141 11.32 1.11 8.79
C PRO A 141 11.52 -0.02 7.78
N ASN A 142 10.50 -0.87 7.55
CA ASN A 142 10.56 -1.92 6.55
C ASN A 142 10.51 -1.39 5.11
N TYR A 143 10.08 -0.15 4.92
CA TYR A 143 10.09 0.53 3.62
C TYR A 143 11.35 1.37 3.50
N ASN A 144 12.41 0.79 2.94
CA ASN A 144 13.70 1.42 2.74
C ASN A 144 14.18 1.29 1.28
N PHE A 145 15.24 1.99 0.91
CA PHE A 145 15.80 1.93 -0.44
C PHE A 145 16.42 0.59 -0.82
N GLN A 146 16.81 -0.24 0.15
CA GLN A 146 17.37 -1.57 -0.10
C GLN A 146 16.28 -2.53 -0.59
N ASN A 147 15.06 -2.34 -0.08
CA ASN A 147 13.89 -3.13 -0.45
C ASN A 147 13.14 -2.57 -1.67
N PHE A 148 13.49 -1.36 -2.10
CA PHE A 148 12.92 -0.70 -3.27
C PHE A 148 13.79 -0.96 -4.48
N LEU A 149 13.49 -2.04 -5.21
CA LEU A 149 14.28 -2.44 -6.37
C LEU A 149 14.24 -1.38 -7.47
N GLU A 150 15.44 -1.08 -8.01
CA GLU A 150 15.59 -0.16 -9.12
C GLU A 150 15.29 -0.86 -10.45
N GLY A 151 14.56 -0.17 -11.30
CA GLY A 151 14.28 -0.55 -12.68
C GLY A 151 13.97 0.68 -13.51
N ASP A 152 13.81 0.52 -14.82
CA ASP A 152 13.50 1.65 -15.70
C ASP A 152 12.20 2.34 -15.30
N TYR A 153 11.25 1.58 -14.78
CA TYR A 153 9.92 2.03 -14.34
C TYR A 153 9.94 3.04 -13.18
N ASN A 154 11.02 3.11 -12.39
CA ASN A 154 11.11 3.95 -11.19
C ASN A 154 12.44 4.70 -11.04
N ARG A 155 13.36 4.56 -11.99
CA ARG A 155 14.74 5.12 -11.89
C ARG A 155 14.75 6.60 -11.56
N LEU A 156 13.96 7.42 -12.25
CA LEU A 156 13.88 8.86 -11.99
C LEU A 156 13.41 9.15 -10.57
N ALA A 157 12.31 8.54 -10.13
CA ALA A 157 11.72 8.76 -8.82
C ALA A 157 12.65 8.30 -7.69
N ARG A 158 13.30 7.14 -7.88
CA ARG A 158 14.28 6.60 -6.91
C ARG A 158 15.53 7.49 -6.79
N SER A 159 16.10 7.92 -7.91
CA SER A 159 17.27 8.80 -7.94
C SER A 159 16.96 10.17 -7.32
N ALA A 160 15.80 10.75 -7.63
CA ALA A 160 15.32 11.98 -6.99
C ALA A 160 15.11 11.81 -5.49
N GLY A 161 14.52 10.69 -5.08
CA GLY A 161 14.33 10.33 -3.67
C GLY A 161 15.66 10.25 -2.91
N LEU A 162 16.67 9.59 -3.49
CA LEU A 162 18.01 9.52 -2.92
C LEU A 162 18.68 10.91 -2.82
N ALA A 163 18.53 11.75 -3.85
CA ALA A 163 19.05 13.12 -3.82
C ALA A 163 18.41 13.96 -2.70
N VAL A 164 17.08 13.86 -2.53
CA VAL A 164 16.33 14.49 -1.43
C VAL A 164 16.75 13.92 -0.08
N ALA A 165 16.89 12.60 0.04
CA ALA A 165 17.33 11.96 1.29
C ALA A 165 18.74 12.41 1.68
N ASN A 166 19.61 12.64 0.69
CA ASN A 166 20.97 13.10 0.93
C ASN A 166 21.07 14.59 1.30
N LYS A 167 20.16 15.44 0.82
CA LYS A 167 20.17 16.88 1.09
C LYS A 167 18.71 17.42 1.15
N PRO A 168 17.95 17.12 2.21
CA PRO A 168 16.56 17.55 2.31
C PRO A 168 16.45 19.08 2.39
N GLY A 169 15.58 19.64 1.54
CA GLY A 169 15.39 21.10 1.38
C GLY A 169 16.50 21.81 0.60
N GLY A 170 17.61 21.15 0.30
CA GLY A 170 18.74 21.73 -0.39
C GLY A 170 18.87 21.34 -1.88
N THR A 171 17.86 20.68 -2.44
CA THR A 171 17.77 20.32 -3.86
C THR A 171 16.68 21.11 -4.56
N SER A 172 16.73 21.17 -5.90
CA SER A 172 15.62 21.73 -6.71
C SER A 172 14.35 20.88 -6.67
N PHE A 173 14.41 19.70 -6.02
CA PHE A 173 13.28 18.74 -5.93
C PHE A 173 12.42 19.03 -4.70
N ASN A 174 11.96 20.26 -4.57
CA ASN A 174 11.08 20.69 -3.49
C ASN A 174 9.89 21.52 -4.03
N PRO A 175 8.68 20.96 -4.03
CA PRO A 175 8.33 19.63 -3.55
C PRO A 175 8.82 18.50 -4.47
N LEU A 176 8.98 17.28 -3.91
CA LEU A 176 9.07 16.06 -4.69
C LEU A 176 7.69 15.42 -4.73
N LEU A 177 7.07 15.39 -5.89
CA LEU A 177 5.81 14.70 -6.11
C LEU A 177 6.06 13.34 -6.79
N ILE A 178 5.69 12.26 -6.15
CA ILE A 178 5.77 10.89 -6.67
C ILE A 178 4.36 10.48 -7.08
N PHE A 179 4.14 10.22 -8.36
CA PHE A 179 2.80 9.85 -8.85
C PHE A 179 2.84 8.58 -9.71
N GLY A 180 1.68 7.97 -9.93
CA GLY A 180 1.51 6.75 -10.72
C GLY A 180 0.37 5.90 -10.19
N ASN A 181 -0.01 4.87 -10.91
CA ASN A 181 -1.14 4.03 -10.57
C ASN A 181 -1.02 3.40 -9.17
N VAL A 182 -2.15 2.90 -8.66
CA VAL A 182 -2.22 2.24 -7.34
C VAL A 182 -1.30 1.02 -7.31
N GLY A 183 -0.60 0.82 -6.17
CA GLY A 183 0.20 -0.39 -5.94
C GLY A 183 1.56 -0.44 -6.63
N LEU A 184 2.09 0.70 -7.15
CA LEU A 184 3.40 0.79 -7.80
C LEU A 184 4.56 1.15 -6.84
N GLY A 185 4.30 1.30 -5.54
CA GLY A 185 5.34 1.56 -4.54
C GLY A 185 5.57 3.02 -4.18
N LYS A 186 4.63 3.95 -4.47
CA LYS A 186 4.70 5.37 -4.09
C LYS A 186 4.93 5.57 -2.60
N THR A 187 4.06 4.97 -1.79
CA THR A 187 4.15 4.99 -0.33
C THR A 187 5.46 4.38 0.16
N HIS A 188 5.92 3.27 -0.44
CA HIS A 188 7.21 2.67 -0.11
C HIS A 188 8.36 3.66 -0.33
N LEU A 189 8.44 4.28 -1.50
CA LEU A 189 9.49 5.25 -1.80
C LEU A 189 9.44 6.46 -0.87
N ALA A 190 8.24 6.98 -0.56
CA ALA A 190 8.05 8.09 0.37
C ALA A 190 8.58 7.74 1.78
N HIS A 191 8.25 6.56 2.29
CA HIS A 191 8.81 6.06 3.56
C HIS A 191 10.33 5.86 3.48
N ALA A 192 10.84 5.27 2.39
CA ALA A 192 12.27 5.02 2.22
C ALA A 192 13.08 6.32 2.28
N ILE A 193 12.58 7.38 1.67
CA ILE A 193 13.20 8.72 1.75
C ILE A 193 13.21 9.20 3.20
N GLY A 194 12.06 9.13 3.89
CA GLY A 194 11.93 9.57 5.28
C GLY A 194 12.82 8.81 6.25
N VAL A 195 12.88 7.47 6.12
CA VAL A 195 13.73 6.58 6.93
C VAL A 195 15.21 6.97 6.74
N GLN A 196 15.67 7.09 5.50
CA GLN A 196 17.07 7.45 5.23
C GLN A 196 17.44 8.86 5.72
N ILE A 197 16.50 9.84 5.64
CA ILE A 197 16.73 11.17 6.20
C ILE A 197 16.90 11.06 7.72
N LYS A 198 16.04 10.31 8.41
CA LYS A 198 16.08 10.17 9.86
C LYS A 198 17.33 9.44 10.36
N GLU A 199 17.81 8.45 9.60
CA GLU A 199 19.07 7.76 9.88
C GLU A 199 20.30 8.68 9.71
N LYS A 200 20.27 9.54 8.70
CA LYS A 200 21.38 10.43 8.37
C LYS A 200 21.39 11.72 9.18
N TYR A 201 20.22 12.26 9.50
CA TYR A 201 20.03 13.55 10.17
C TYR A 201 19.15 13.35 11.41
N THR A 202 19.78 13.07 12.55
CA THR A 202 19.09 12.82 13.82
C THR A 202 18.42 14.05 14.42
N ASP A 203 18.86 15.24 14.00
CA ASP A 203 18.35 16.55 14.39
C ASP A 203 17.12 17.01 13.62
N LYS A 204 16.84 16.39 12.47
CA LYS A 204 15.69 16.76 11.62
C LYS A 204 14.40 16.08 12.04
N THR A 205 13.35 16.85 12.13
CA THR A 205 12.00 16.36 12.39
C THR A 205 11.35 15.92 11.08
N VAL A 206 11.17 14.60 10.93
CA VAL A 206 10.51 13.99 9.77
C VAL A 206 9.13 13.51 10.18
N LEU A 207 8.10 13.90 9.45
CA LEU A 207 6.72 13.43 9.67
C LEU A 207 6.12 12.88 8.38
N TYR A 208 5.64 11.62 8.46
CA TYR A 208 4.78 11.01 7.44
C TYR A 208 3.33 11.06 7.90
N ILE A 209 2.43 11.42 6.99
CA ILE A 209 0.98 11.42 7.24
C ILE A 209 0.22 11.21 5.93
N SER A 210 -0.90 10.49 5.96
CA SER A 210 -1.81 10.46 4.81
C SER A 210 -2.66 11.73 4.74
N ALA A 211 -3.03 12.16 3.52
CA ALA A 211 -3.89 13.34 3.33
C ALA A 211 -5.26 13.19 4.00
N GLU A 212 -5.73 11.96 4.16
CA GLU A 212 -6.96 11.67 4.90
C GLU A 212 -6.80 11.96 6.40
N LYS A 213 -5.74 11.45 7.03
CA LYS A 213 -5.44 11.69 8.45
C LYS A 213 -5.15 13.17 8.72
N PHE A 214 -4.44 13.85 7.82
CA PHE A 214 -4.22 15.29 7.86
C PHE A 214 -5.57 16.04 7.87
N THR A 215 -6.50 15.67 6.99
CA THR A 215 -7.84 16.23 6.93
C THR A 215 -8.62 16.01 8.22
N GLN A 216 -8.58 14.81 8.79
CA GLN A 216 -9.26 14.50 10.05
C GLN A 216 -8.72 15.33 11.21
N GLN A 217 -7.39 15.44 11.34
CA GLN A 217 -6.75 16.27 12.37
C GLN A 217 -7.13 17.75 12.21
N TYR A 218 -7.18 18.26 10.98
CA TYR A 218 -7.63 19.63 10.71
C TYR A 218 -9.08 19.85 11.15
N ILE A 219 -9.99 18.96 10.79
CA ILE A 219 -11.41 19.06 11.18
C ILE A 219 -11.55 19.02 12.71
N GLU A 220 -10.80 18.18 13.39
CA GLU A 220 -10.78 18.15 14.86
C GLU A 220 -10.26 19.45 15.48
N SER A 221 -9.19 20.03 14.90
CA SER A 221 -8.63 21.29 15.37
C SER A 221 -9.61 22.45 15.24
N VAL A 222 -10.39 22.46 14.15
CA VAL A 222 -11.47 23.45 13.95
C VAL A 222 -12.59 23.28 14.99
N LYS A 223 -13.02 22.03 15.25
CA LYS A 223 -14.05 21.72 16.26
C LYS A 223 -13.62 22.11 17.68
N LYS A 224 -12.32 21.99 17.98
CA LYS A 224 -11.73 22.30 19.29
C LYS A 224 -11.22 23.73 19.41
N ASN A 225 -11.39 24.59 18.39
CA ASN A 225 -10.83 25.96 18.30
C ASN A 225 -9.28 25.98 18.44
N THR A 226 -8.57 24.95 18.05
CA THR A 226 -7.10 24.84 18.12
C THR A 226 -6.44 24.90 16.75
N ARG A 227 -7.05 25.58 15.78
CA ARG A 227 -6.54 25.68 14.40
C ARG A 227 -5.13 26.26 14.34
N ASN A 228 -4.81 27.23 15.17
CA ASN A 228 -3.48 27.84 15.19
C ASN A 228 -2.42 26.87 15.69
N ASP A 229 -2.73 26.07 16.69
CA ASP A 229 -1.80 25.04 17.21
C ASP A 229 -1.54 23.96 16.16
N PHE A 230 -2.58 23.58 15.39
CA PHE A 230 -2.44 22.68 14.25
C PHE A 230 -1.48 23.23 13.20
N ILE A 231 -1.65 24.50 12.79
CA ILE A 231 -0.76 25.13 11.81
C ILE A 231 0.67 25.20 12.34
N HIS A 232 0.85 25.66 13.59
CA HIS A 232 2.15 25.72 14.25
C HIS A 232 2.86 24.37 14.31
N PHE A 233 2.13 23.32 14.68
CA PHE A 233 2.68 21.95 14.70
C PHE A 233 3.29 21.55 13.36
N TYR A 234 2.60 21.78 12.25
CA TYR A 234 3.14 21.43 10.92
C TYR A 234 4.27 22.37 10.47
N GLN A 235 4.30 23.60 10.95
CA GLN A 235 5.34 24.57 10.62
C GLN A 235 6.69 24.28 11.24
N ILE A 236 6.77 23.53 12.33
CA ILE A 236 8.05 23.14 12.96
C ILE A 236 8.71 21.93 12.27
N ILE A 237 7.98 21.17 11.45
CA ILE A 237 8.47 19.98 10.74
C ILE A 237 9.55 20.37 9.72
N ASP A 238 10.65 19.62 9.63
CA ASP A 238 11.72 19.86 8.65
C ASP A 238 11.50 19.11 7.35
N VAL A 239 10.89 17.92 7.43
CA VAL A 239 10.55 17.10 6.27
C VAL A 239 9.12 16.59 6.43
N LEU A 240 8.22 17.12 5.61
CA LEU A 240 6.80 16.73 5.60
C LEU A 240 6.53 15.81 4.42
N ILE A 241 6.07 14.60 4.72
CA ILE A 241 5.65 13.61 3.73
C ILE A 241 4.14 13.46 3.81
N ILE A 242 3.42 13.83 2.74
CA ILE A 242 1.98 13.64 2.64
C ILE A 242 1.67 12.61 1.57
N ASP A 243 1.08 11.51 2.01
CA ASP A 243 0.69 10.41 1.14
C ASP A 243 -0.74 10.59 0.63
N ASP A 244 -0.93 10.25 -0.65
CA ASP A 244 -2.23 10.26 -1.31
C ASP A 244 -2.94 11.63 -1.33
N VAL A 245 -2.25 12.69 -1.80
CA VAL A 245 -2.78 14.07 -1.82
C VAL A 245 -4.06 14.25 -2.64
N GLN A 246 -4.42 13.29 -3.52
CA GLN A 246 -5.71 13.31 -4.23
C GLN A 246 -6.90 13.27 -3.25
N PHE A 247 -6.76 12.80 -2.02
CA PHE A 247 -7.81 12.84 -1.01
C PHE A 247 -8.10 14.24 -0.44
N LEU A 248 -7.31 15.26 -0.82
CA LEU A 248 -7.65 16.66 -0.55
C LEU A 248 -8.73 17.21 -1.51
N SER A 249 -9.03 16.49 -2.60
CA SER A 249 -10.03 16.88 -3.60
C SER A 249 -11.38 17.20 -2.96
N GLY A 250 -11.99 18.33 -3.37
CA GLY A 250 -13.28 18.79 -2.87
C GLY A 250 -13.29 19.34 -1.43
N LYS A 251 -12.16 19.39 -0.72
CA LYS A 251 -12.06 19.82 0.69
C LYS A 251 -11.41 21.21 0.80
N THR A 252 -12.10 22.24 0.36
CA THR A 252 -11.58 23.62 0.24
C THR A 252 -10.90 24.14 1.51
N GLY A 253 -11.53 23.99 2.68
CA GLY A 253 -10.93 24.44 3.95
C GLY A 253 -9.62 23.71 4.31
N THR A 254 -9.51 22.41 3.97
CA THR A 254 -8.27 21.64 4.16
C THR A 254 -7.21 22.05 3.15
N GLN A 255 -7.61 22.31 1.90
CA GLN A 255 -6.71 22.80 0.86
C GLN A 255 -6.13 24.17 1.21
N ASP A 256 -6.93 25.07 1.78
CA ASP A 256 -6.50 26.38 2.27
C ASP A 256 -5.40 26.27 3.32
N VAL A 257 -5.66 25.50 4.37
CA VAL A 257 -4.67 25.38 5.46
C VAL A 257 -3.42 24.66 4.98
N PHE A 258 -3.56 23.64 4.13
CA PHE A 258 -2.41 22.96 3.54
C PHE A 258 -1.57 23.91 2.68
N PHE A 259 -2.21 24.78 1.90
CA PHE A 259 -1.51 25.81 1.12
C PHE A 259 -0.66 26.74 2.00
N HIS A 260 -1.17 27.18 3.15
CA HIS A 260 -0.42 28.01 4.08
C HIS A 260 0.76 27.26 4.70
N ILE A 261 0.56 26.02 5.13
CA ILE A 261 1.64 25.17 5.68
C ILE A 261 2.71 24.92 4.61
N PHE A 262 2.30 24.55 3.40
CA PHE A 262 3.21 24.30 2.28
C PHE A 262 4.10 25.52 2.00
N ASN A 263 3.50 26.71 1.85
CA ASN A 263 4.26 27.92 1.59
C ASN A 263 5.27 28.23 2.70
N HIS A 264 4.87 28.07 3.97
CA HIS A 264 5.77 28.28 5.09
C HIS A 264 6.95 27.30 5.04
N LEU A 265 6.72 26.02 4.84
CA LEU A 265 7.77 25.02 4.77
C LEU A 265 8.72 25.30 3.61
N HIS A 266 8.17 25.55 2.42
CA HIS A 266 8.97 25.81 1.22
C HIS A 266 9.83 27.08 1.35
N GLN A 267 9.29 28.19 1.87
CA GLN A 267 10.01 29.46 2.07
C GLN A 267 11.14 29.33 3.09
N ASN A 268 11.00 28.44 4.06
CA ASN A 268 12.04 28.17 5.08
C ASN A 268 13.02 27.05 4.67
N GLY A 269 13.04 26.64 3.39
CA GLY A 269 13.94 25.60 2.90
C GLY A 269 13.68 24.21 3.47
N LYS A 270 12.48 23.96 4.00
CA LYS A 270 12.05 22.66 4.53
C LYS A 270 11.53 21.80 3.39
N GLN A 271 11.77 20.49 3.47
CA GLN A 271 11.40 19.57 2.39
C GLN A 271 9.95 19.14 2.46
N VAL A 272 9.26 19.18 1.32
CA VAL A 272 7.93 18.60 1.15
C VAL A 272 8.00 17.45 0.14
N ILE A 273 7.41 16.30 0.50
CA ILE A 273 7.30 15.12 -0.35
C ILE A 273 5.82 14.75 -0.43
N LEU A 274 5.32 14.56 -1.62
CA LEU A 274 3.93 14.28 -1.89
C LEU A 274 3.80 12.99 -2.70
N THR A 275 2.78 12.20 -2.44
CA THR A 275 2.42 11.09 -3.33
C THR A 275 1.01 11.27 -3.88
N SER A 276 0.74 10.71 -5.06
CA SER A 276 -0.58 10.74 -5.69
C SER A 276 -0.80 9.58 -6.66
N ASP A 277 -2.04 9.13 -6.79
CA ASP A 277 -2.43 8.18 -7.84
C ASP A 277 -2.58 8.83 -9.22
N LYS A 278 -2.63 10.17 -9.26
CA LYS A 278 -2.84 10.95 -10.50
C LYS A 278 -1.74 11.96 -10.72
N ALA A 279 -1.43 12.25 -11.96
CA ALA A 279 -0.58 13.39 -12.30
C ALA A 279 -1.26 14.72 -11.89
N PRO A 280 -0.49 15.78 -11.56
CA PRO A 280 -1.09 17.08 -11.19
C PRO A 280 -2.05 17.66 -12.21
N VAL A 281 -1.88 17.32 -13.50
CA VAL A 281 -2.75 17.79 -14.59
C VAL A 281 -4.12 17.11 -14.59
N ASP A 282 -4.20 15.90 -14.02
CA ASP A 282 -5.41 15.06 -13.97
C ASP A 282 -6.16 15.14 -12.65
N MET A 283 -5.65 15.93 -11.69
CA MET A 283 -6.29 16.14 -10.39
C MET A 283 -7.49 17.08 -10.54
N GLN A 284 -8.69 16.56 -10.26
CA GLN A 284 -9.93 17.33 -10.26
C GLN A 284 -10.25 17.85 -8.86
N ASP A 285 -10.99 18.96 -8.76
CA ASP A 285 -11.46 19.59 -7.51
C ASP A 285 -10.32 19.93 -6.52
N ILE A 286 -9.11 20.18 -7.03
CA ILE A 286 -7.99 20.78 -6.31
C ILE A 286 -7.78 22.20 -6.84
N GLU A 287 -7.61 23.17 -5.94
CA GLU A 287 -7.41 24.57 -6.29
C GLU A 287 -6.15 24.79 -7.13
N GLN A 288 -6.25 25.64 -8.15
CA GLN A 288 -5.17 25.92 -9.10
C GLN A 288 -3.87 26.39 -8.42
N ARG A 289 -4.00 27.12 -7.30
CA ARG A 289 -2.83 27.57 -6.51
C ARG A 289 -2.06 26.39 -5.90
N LEU A 290 -2.74 25.33 -5.44
CA LEU A 290 -2.08 24.10 -4.95
C LEU A 290 -1.49 23.29 -6.10
N LEU A 291 -2.21 23.11 -7.19
CA LEU A 291 -1.70 22.43 -8.39
C LEU A 291 -0.43 23.10 -8.92
N SER A 292 -0.38 24.44 -8.90
CA SER A 292 0.81 25.20 -9.27
C SER A 292 1.99 24.90 -8.32
N ARG A 293 1.73 24.74 -7.02
CA ARG A 293 2.75 24.36 -6.03
C ARG A 293 3.24 22.93 -6.22
N PHE A 294 2.35 22.00 -6.50
CA PHE A 294 2.72 20.60 -6.75
C PHE A 294 3.64 20.46 -7.98
N LYS A 295 3.45 21.31 -8.98
CA LYS A 295 4.28 21.36 -10.20
C LYS A 295 5.59 22.12 -10.05
N TRP A 296 5.80 22.85 -8.96
CA TRP A 296 6.97 23.74 -8.83
C TRP A 296 8.30 23.00 -8.77
N GLY A 297 8.36 21.87 -8.05
CA GLY A 297 9.56 21.05 -7.95
C GLY A 297 9.64 19.95 -9.01
N LEU A 298 9.94 18.74 -8.59
CA LEU A 298 10.00 17.58 -9.48
C LEU A 298 8.76 16.70 -9.31
N SER A 299 8.07 16.42 -10.41
CA SER A 299 7.05 15.38 -10.49
C SER A 299 7.64 14.14 -11.15
N ALA A 300 7.75 13.06 -10.42
CA ALA A 300 8.36 11.80 -10.87
C ALA A 300 7.29 10.70 -10.93
N GLU A 301 7.13 10.11 -12.10
CA GLU A 301 6.18 9.03 -12.35
C GLU A 301 6.76 7.67 -11.99
N LEU A 302 5.97 6.83 -11.33
CA LEU A 302 6.19 5.40 -11.21
C LEU A 302 5.32 4.68 -12.24
N GLN A 303 5.97 3.96 -13.14
CA GLN A 303 5.31 3.18 -14.19
C GLN A 303 5.11 1.73 -13.77
N GLN A 304 4.51 0.92 -14.60
CA GLN A 304 4.41 -0.52 -14.36
C GLN A 304 5.77 -1.19 -14.61
N PRO A 305 6.21 -2.10 -13.72
CA PRO A 305 7.44 -2.84 -13.93
C PRO A 305 7.30 -3.82 -15.12
N ASP A 306 8.36 -4.01 -15.86
CA ASP A 306 8.46 -5.02 -16.89
C ASP A 306 8.49 -6.45 -16.31
N PHE A 307 8.50 -7.45 -17.16
CA PHE A 307 8.44 -8.85 -16.74
C PHE A 307 9.65 -9.25 -15.87
N GLU A 308 10.85 -8.88 -16.27
CA GLU A 308 12.09 -9.22 -15.55
C GLU A 308 12.17 -8.54 -14.19
N THR A 309 11.73 -7.29 -14.13
CA THR A 309 11.62 -6.56 -12.86
C THR A 309 10.61 -7.20 -11.92
N ARG A 310 9.45 -7.65 -12.43
CA ARG A 310 8.45 -8.35 -11.61
C ARG A 310 9.01 -9.65 -11.01
N ILE A 311 9.74 -10.45 -11.79
CA ILE A 311 10.44 -11.63 -11.29
C ILE A 311 11.44 -11.25 -10.18
N SER A 312 12.23 -10.21 -10.41
CA SER A 312 13.22 -9.73 -9.44
C SER A 312 12.57 -9.26 -8.14
N ILE A 313 11.41 -8.56 -8.22
CA ILE A 313 10.63 -8.15 -7.05
C ILE A 313 10.16 -9.37 -6.27
N LEU A 314 9.60 -10.38 -6.95
CA LEU A 314 9.14 -11.61 -6.31
C LEU A 314 10.28 -12.39 -5.67
N LYS A 315 11.39 -12.60 -6.37
CA LYS A 315 12.58 -13.29 -5.84
C LYS A 315 13.13 -12.57 -4.61
N ASN A 316 13.24 -11.24 -4.65
CA ASN A 316 13.70 -10.45 -3.50
C ASN A 316 12.73 -10.56 -2.31
N LYS A 317 11.43 -10.52 -2.56
CA LYS A 317 10.41 -10.69 -1.52
C LYS A 317 10.51 -12.08 -0.88
N LEU A 318 10.56 -13.14 -1.69
CA LEU A 318 10.68 -14.52 -1.23
C LEU A 318 11.97 -14.75 -0.44
N TYR A 319 13.08 -14.19 -0.91
CA TYR A 319 14.37 -14.26 -0.22
C TYR A 319 14.30 -13.65 1.17
N ARG A 320 13.69 -12.45 1.29
CA ARG A 320 13.53 -11.78 2.59
C ARG A 320 12.57 -12.52 3.53
N ASP A 321 11.53 -13.13 2.97
CA ASP A 321 10.56 -13.90 3.76
C ASP A 321 11.08 -15.31 4.09
N GLY A 322 12.25 -15.69 3.56
CA GLY A 322 12.89 -17.00 3.81
C GLY A 322 12.13 -18.17 3.15
N VAL A 323 11.34 -17.90 2.12
CA VAL A 323 10.51 -18.88 1.44
C VAL A 323 11.11 -19.24 0.08
N ILE A 324 11.19 -20.53 -0.23
CA ILE A 324 11.67 -21.04 -1.52
C ILE A 324 10.46 -21.52 -2.34
N ILE A 325 10.31 -20.96 -3.52
CA ILE A 325 9.31 -21.35 -4.51
C ILE A 325 10.04 -21.67 -5.82
N GLU A 326 9.57 -22.69 -6.56
CA GLU A 326 10.15 -23.08 -7.84
C GLU A 326 10.03 -21.96 -8.89
N GLU A 327 11.08 -21.77 -9.70
CA GLU A 327 11.11 -20.72 -10.74
C GLU A 327 9.91 -20.75 -11.70
N PRO A 328 9.42 -21.90 -12.21
CA PRO A 328 8.26 -21.94 -13.09
C PRO A 328 7.00 -21.30 -12.48
N ILE A 329 6.85 -21.37 -11.15
CA ILE A 329 5.71 -20.79 -10.44
C ILE A 329 5.87 -19.27 -10.35
N ILE A 330 7.08 -18.79 -10.05
CA ILE A 330 7.40 -17.35 -9.99
C ILE A 330 7.17 -16.72 -11.37
N ASP A 331 7.65 -17.38 -12.43
CA ASP A 331 7.48 -16.93 -13.81
C ASP A 331 6.00 -16.88 -14.21
N TYR A 332 5.23 -17.89 -13.81
CA TYR A 332 3.79 -17.93 -14.08
C TYR A 332 3.06 -16.77 -13.41
N VAL A 333 3.33 -16.51 -12.13
CA VAL A 333 2.73 -15.38 -11.38
C VAL A 333 3.12 -14.04 -12.01
N ALA A 334 4.42 -13.84 -12.28
CA ALA A 334 4.94 -12.61 -12.89
C ALA A 334 4.39 -12.36 -14.29
N LYS A 335 4.13 -13.40 -15.08
CA LYS A 335 3.59 -13.31 -16.45
C LYS A 335 2.12 -12.90 -16.46
N ASN A 336 1.34 -13.39 -15.52
CA ASN A 336 -0.11 -13.21 -15.53
C ASN A 336 -0.58 -12.02 -14.70
N ILE A 337 0.10 -11.65 -13.61
CA ILE A 337 -0.23 -10.47 -12.81
C ILE A 337 0.64 -9.30 -13.30
N LYS A 338 0.02 -8.41 -14.08
CA LYS A 338 0.69 -7.24 -14.69
C LYS A 338 0.22 -5.91 -14.10
N SER A 339 -0.84 -5.93 -13.33
CA SER A 339 -1.57 -4.74 -12.87
C SER A 339 -0.73 -3.85 -11.94
N ASN A 340 -0.21 -4.41 -10.87
CA ASN A 340 0.58 -3.68 -9.87
C ASN A 340 1.38 -4.62 -8.96
N ILE A 341 2.36 -4.03 -8.24
CA ILE A 341 3.26 -4.79 -7.36
C ILE A 341 2.51 -5.33 -6.13
N ARG A 342 1.50 -4.61 -5.62
CA ARG A 342 0.71 -5.04 -4.46
C ARG A 342 -0.07 -6.34 -4.74
N GLU A 343 -0.67 -6.46 -5.92
CA GLU A 343 -1.35 -7.70 -6.33
C GLU A 343 -0.35 -8.83 -6.58
N LEU A 344 0.81 -8.50 -7.15
CA LEU A 344 1.88 -9.45 -7.37
C LEU A 344 2.38 -10.07 -6.06
N GLU A 345 2.66 -9.24 -5.05
CA GLU A 345 3.03 -9.69 -3.69
C GLU A 345 1.88 -10.42 -2.99
N GLY A 346 0.65 -9.93 -3.14
CA GLY A 346 -0.55 -10.54 -2.57
C GLY A 346 -0.80 -11.96 -3.08
N ALA A 347 -0.51 -12.22 -4.35
CA ALA A 347 -0.64 -13.56 -4.93
C ALA A 347 0.37 -14.54 -4.32
N ILE A 348 1.61 -14.13 -4.13
CA ILE A 348 2.64 -14.96 -3.46
C ILE A 348 2.25 -15.22 -2.00
N ILE A 349 1.83 -14.20 -1.27
CA ILE A 349 1.36 -14.35 0.12
C ILE A 349 0.18 -15.34 0.18
N SER A 350 -0.75 -15.24 -0.77
CA SER A 350 -1.90 -16.17 -0.84
C SER A 350 -1.48 -17.60 -1.18
N LEU A 351 -0.47 -17.78 -2.04
CA LEU A 351 0.14 -19.10 -2.34
C LEU A 351 0.72 -19.72 -1.09
N ILE A 352 1.56 -18.98 -0.37
CA ILE A 352 2.19 -19.43 0.86
C ILE A 352 1.11 -19.75 1.92
N ALA A 353 0.12 -18.88 2.07
CA ALA A 353 -0.96 -19.08 3.02
C ALA A 353 -1.77 -20.33 2.74
N GLN A 354 -2.22 -20.53 1.48
CA GLN A 354 -3.00 -21.73 1.12
C GLN A 354 -2.20 -23.02 1.26
N SER A 355 -0.93 -23.01 0.86
CA SER A 355 -0.03 -24.16 1.07
C SER A 355 0.07 -24.53 2.55
N SER A 356 0.29 -23.53 3.41
CA SER A 356 0.45 -23.74 4.85
C SER A 356 -0.85 -24.17 5.53
N PHE A 357 -1.99 -23.51 5.24
CA PHE A 357 -3.27 -23.84 5.88
C PHE A 357 -3.82 -25.20 5.44
N ASN A 358 -3.79 -25.46 4.14
CA ASN A 358 -4.31 -26.73 3.60
C ASN A 358 -3.30 -27.85 3.68
N LYS A 359 -2.07 -27.56 4.12
CA LYS A 359 -0.95 -28.53 4.15
C LYS A 359 -0.73 -29.17 2.78
N VAL A 360 -0.83 -28.39 1.70
CA VAL A 360 -0.65 -28.81 0.31
C VAL A 360 0.65 -28.20 -0.23
N GLU A 361 1.34 -28.92 -1.09
CA GLU A 361 2.54 -28.39 -1.77
C GLU A 361 2.20 -27.20 -2.66
N ILE A 362 3.16 -26.26 -2.77
CA ILE A 362 3.05 -25.14 -3.73
C ILE A 362 3.31 -25.73 -5.11
N THR A 363 2.22 -25.97 -5.86
CA THR A 363 2.27 -26.50 -7.23
C THR A 363 1.87 -25.44 -8.24
N LEU A 364 2.17 -25.68 -9.51
CA LEU A 364 1.76 -24.80 -10.59
C LEU A 364 0.23 -24.72 -10.73
N GLU A 365 -0.49 -25.83 -10.40
CA GLU A 365 -1.95 -25.86 -10.40
C GLU A 365 -2.53 -24.93 -9.34
N LEU A 366 -2.00 -24.97 -8.12
CA LEU A 366 -2.38 -24.06 -7.05
C LEU A 366 -2.10 -22.59 -7.43
N ALA A 367 -0.95 -22.35 -8.08
CA ALA A 367 -0.62 -21.02 -8.58
C ALA A 367 -1.63 -20.53 -9.63
N LYS A 368 -2.08 -21.40 -10.54
CA LYS A 368 -3.12 -21.06 -11.53
C LYS A 368 -4.44 -20.65 -10.87
N GLU A 369 -4.92 -21.42 -9.89
CA GLU A 369 -6.15 -21.10 -9.18
C GLU A 369 -6.10 -19.75 -8.46
N ILE A 370 -4.97 -19.44 -7.82
CA ILE A 370 -4.80 -18.19 -7.09
C ILE A 370 -4.69 -17.03 -8.06
N VAL A 371 -3.85 -17.12 -9.08
CA VAL A 371 -3.67 -16.07 -10.09
C VAL A 371 -4.99 -15.76 -10.78
N GLU A 372 -5.82 -16.77 -11.10
CA GLU A 372 -7.16 -16.53 -11.64
C GLU A 372 -8.05 -15.68 -10.72
N LYS A 373 -7.96 -15.85 -9.41
CA LYS A 373 -8.72 -15.03 -8.46
C LYS A 373 -8.27 -13.57 -8.52
N PHE A 374 -6.96 -13.31 -8.58
CA PHE A 374 -6.42 -11.96 -8.72
C PHE A 374 -6.75 -11.32 -10.08
N VAL A 375 -6.59 -12.07 -11.16
CA VAL A 375 -6.88 -11.56 -12.53
C VAL A 375 -8.37 -11.35 -12.77
N LYS A 376 -9.24 -12.24 -12.25
CA LYS A 376 -10.71 -12.07 -12.35
C LYS A 376 -11.22 -10.87 -11.54
N HIS A 377 -10.55 -10.48 -10.46
CA HIS A 377 -10.88 -9.27 -9.70
C HIS A 377 -10.38 -7.98 -10.34
N THR A 378 -9.42 -8.06 -11.24
CA THR A 378 -9.06 -6.95 -12.14
C THR A 378 -10.11 -6.86 -13.27
N LYS A 379 -11.41 -6.84 -12.94
CA LYS A 379 -12.42 -6.39 -13.87
C LYS A 379 -11.97 -5.01 -14.35
N ARG A 380 -11.65 -4.89 -15.65
CA ARG A 380 -11.49 -3.60 -16.31
C ARG A 380 -12.59 -2.69 -15.77
N GLU A 381 -12.25 -1.58 -15.15
CA GLU A 381 -13.24 -0.55 -14.88
C GLU A 381 -13.82 -0.19 -16.23
N VAL A 382 -15.02 -0.70 -16.49
CA VAL A 382 -15.71 -0.52 -17.77
C VAL A 382 -16.03 0.97 -17.83
N SER A 383 -15.22 1.74 -18.57
CA SER A 383 -15.45 3.17 -18.79
C SER A 383 -16.60 3.39 -19.78
N ILE A 384 -17.24 4.57 -19.72
CA ILE A 384 -18.30 4.93 -20.67
C ILE A 384 -17.77 4.89 -22.10
N ASP A 385 -16.53 5.34 -22.32
CA ASP A 385 -15.89 5.33 -23.66
C ASP A 385 -15.67 3.90 -24.16
N TYR A 386 -15.25 2.98 -23.28
CA TYR A 386 -15.12 1.57 -23.63
C TYR A 386 -16.47 0.96 -24.02
N ILE A 387 -17.54 1.26 -23.28
CA ILE A 387 -18.91 0.80 -23.61
C ILE A 387 -19.33 1.33 -24.97
N GLN A 388 -19.11 2.62 -25.25
CA GLN A 388 -19.43 3.21 -26.55
C GLN A 388 -18.69 2.49 -27.67
N LYS A 389 -17.40 2.20 -27.49
CA LYS A 389 -16.58 1.49 -28.48
C LYS A 389 -17.12 0.07 -28.74
N VAL A 390 -17.37 -0.72 -27.69
CA VAL A 390 -17.88 -2.09 -27.82
C VAL A 390 -19.26 -2.12 -28.49
N VAL A 391 -20.16 -1.19 -28.12
CA VAL A 391 -21.49 -1.10 -28.74
C VAL A 391 -21.39 -0.66 -30.21
N SER A 392 -20.52 0.32 -30.53
CA SER A 392 -20.30 0.78 -31.89
C SER A 392 -19.74 -0.32 -32.78
N GLU A 393 -18.75 -1.08 -32.30
CA GLU A 393 -18.20 -2.24 -33.01
C GLU A 393 -19.26 -3.34 -33.24
N TYR A 394 -20.11 -3.60 -32.26
CA TYR A 394 -21.16 -4.62 -32.37
C TYR A 394 -22.21 -4.24 -33.46
N PHE A 395 -22.58 -2.98 -33.52
CA PHE A 395 -23.54 -2.47 -34.53
C PHE A 395 -22.86 -1.99 -35.82
N GLN A 396 -21.56 -2.20 -36.01
CA GLN A 396 -20.76 -1.82 -37.18
C GLN A 396 -20.92 -0.33 -37.53
N MET A 397 -20.79 0.55 -36.55
CA MET A 397 -20.87 1.99 -36.70
C MET A 397 -19.75 2.71 -35.94
N ASP A 398 -19.46 3.95 -36.33
CA ASP A 398 -18.49 4.78 -35.62
C ASP A 398 -19.07 5.37 -34.32
N VAL A 399 -18.23 5.64 -33.32
CA VAL A 399 -18.63 6.26 -32.05
C VAL A 399 -19.27 7.64 -32.29
N GLU A 400 -18.79 8.39 -33.27
CA GLU A 400 -19.38 9.69 -33.67
C GLU A 400 -20.83 9.55 -34.16
N THR A 401 -21.10 8.49 -34.92
CA THR A 401 -22.46 8.14 -35.40
C THR A 401 -23.38 7.77 -34.23
N LEU A 402 -22.86 7.01 -33.25
CA LEU A 402 -23.58 6.67 -32.02
C LEU A 402 -23.98 7.94 -31.24
N GLN A 403 -23.07 8.90 -31.11
CA GLN A 403 -23.27 10.17 -30.39
C GLN A 403 -24.11 11.18 -31.17
N SER A 404 -24.35 10.98 -32.48
CA SER A 404 -25.05 11.91 -33.34
C SER A 404 -26.51 12.14 -32.92
N LYS A 405 -27.14 13.21 -33.43
CA LYS A 405 -28.58 13.50 -33.23
C LYS A 405 -29.54 12.69 -34.10
N THR A 406 -29.03 11.77 -34.88
CA THR A 406 -29.80 10.93 -35.77
C THR A 406 -30.89 10.11 -35.07
N ARG A 407 -32.08 9.96 -35.69
CA ARG A 407 -33.25 9.22 -35.18
C ARG A 407 -33.45 7.87 -35.90
N LYS A 408 -32.46 7.39 -36.68
CA LYS A 408 -32.53 6.07 -37.32
C LYS A 408 -32.62 4.99 -36.25
N ARG A 409 -33.58 4.05 -36.39
CA ARG A 409 -33.96 3.06 -35.37
C ARG A 409 -32.75 2.28 -34.82
N HIS A 410 -31.87 1.76 -35.67
CA HIS A 410 -30.70 0.99 -35.28
C HIS A 410 -29.68 1.82 -34.48
N ILE A 411 -29.50 3.12 -34.79
CA ILE A 411 -28.60 4.01 -34.04
C ILE A 411 -29.21 4.40 -32.69
N VAL A 412 -30.54 4.59 -32.63
CA VAL A 412 -31.24 4.88 -31.38
C VAL A 412 -31.17 3.69 -30.47
N GLN A 413 -31.34 2.46 -30.97
CA GLN A 413 -31.21 1.23 -30.18
C GLN A 413 -29.79 1.04 -29.63
N ALA A 414 -28.76 1.23 -30.47
CA ALA A 414 -27.38 1.17 -30.04
C ALA A 414 -27.08 2.20 -28.94
N ARG A 415 -27.57 3.43 -29.08
CA ARG A 415 -27.38 4.50 -28.09
C ARG A 415 -28.10 4.16 -26.76
N GLN A 416 -29.32 3.61 -26.82
CA GLN A 416 -30.04 3.17 -25.63
C GLN A 416 -29.31 2.06 -24.90
N LEU A 417 -28.75 1.09 -25.62
CA LEU A 417 -27.92 0.03 -25.07
C LEU A 417 -26.65 0.57 -24.44
N ALA A 418 -25.95 1.52 -25.08
CA ALA A 418 -24.77 2.17 -24.52
C ALA A 418 -25.09 2.89 -23.19
N MET A 419 -26.21 3.64 -23.13
CA MET A 419 -26.66 4.31 -21.91
C MET A 419 -27.04 3.31 -20.80
N TYR A 420 -27.71 2.23 -21.17
CA TYR A 420 -28.12 1.15 -20.26
C TYR A 420 -26.89 0.47 -19.63
N PHE A 421 -25.93 0.06 -20.44
CA PHE A 421 -24.72 -0.56 -19.96
C PHE A 421 -23.81 0.41 -19.19
N ALA A 422 -23.76 1.69 -19.57
CA ALA A 422 -23.04 2.71 -18.81
C ALA A 422 -23.62 2.86 -17.39
N LYS A 423 -24.95 2.87 -17.23
CA LYS A 423 -25.60 2.88 -15.92
C LYS A 423 -25.34 1.57 -15.14
N LYS A 424 -25.31 0.42 -15.81
CA LYS A 424 -25.16 -0.89 -15.19
C LYS A 424 -23.73 -1.16 -14.72
N TYR A 425 -22.72 -0.74 -15.48
CA TYR A 425 -21.32 -1.10 -15.25
C TYR A 425 -20.42 0.03 -14.75
N THR A 426 -20.92 1.29 -14.74
CA THR A 426 -20.15 2.42 -14.20
C THR A 426 -20.84 3.05 -13.00
N LYS A 427 -20.04 3.75 -12.17
CA LYS A 427 -20.54 4.56 -11.04
C LYS A 427 -20.92 5.99 -11.47
N ALA A 428 -20.95 6.27 -12.78
CA ALA A 428 -21.19 7.60 -13.29
C ALA A 428 -22.65 8.04 -13.05
N SER A 429 -22.86 9.33 -12.79
CA SER A 429 -24.20 9.89 -12.67
C SER A 429 -24.94 9.88 -14.03
N LEU A 430 -26.28 9.82 -14.00
CA LEU A 430 -27.07 9.85 -15.23
C LEU A 430 -26.80 11.10 -16.09
N ALA A 431 -26.47 12.22 -15.45
CA ALA A 431 -26.09 13.45 -16.14
C ALA A 431 -24.73 13.30 -16.84
N SER A 432 -23.75 12.66 -16.20
CA SER A 432 -22.44 12.36 -16.81
C SER A 432 -22.58 11.41 -17.99
N ILE A 433 -23.36 10.33 -17.83
CA ILE A 433 -23.65 9.36 -18.91
C ILE A 433 -24.28 10.07 -20.11
N GLY A 434 -25.30 10.89 -19.89
CA GLY A 434 -25.97 11.63 -20.95
C GLY A 434 -25.04 12.62 -21.65
N SER A 435 -24.21 13.34 -20.91
CA SER A 435 -23.23 14.27 -21.45
C SER A 435 -22.24 13.59 -22.39
N GLN A 436 -21.72 12.42 -22.00
CA GLN A 436 -20.72 11.67 -22.78
C GLN A 436 -21.32 10.89 -23.96
N ILE A 437 -22.60 10.45 -23.86
CA ILE A 437 -23.27 9.70 -24.95
C ILE A 437 -24.18 10.63 -25.77
N GLY A 438 -23.57 11.60 -26.47
CA GLY A 438 -24.23 12.47 -27.42
C GLY A 438 -24.93 13.69 -26.80
N LYS A 439 -24.41 14.24 -25.68
CA LYS A 439 -24.89 15.47 -25.01
C LYS A 439 -26.38 15.43 -24.71
N ARG A 440 -26.85 14.38 -24.06
CA ARG A 440 -28.25 14.17 -23.67
C ARG A 440 -28.45 14.49 -22.18
N ASP A 441 -29.69 14.81 -21.82
CA ASP A 441 -30.08 15.05 -20.43
C ASP A 441 -30.27 13.73 -19.65
N HIS A 442 -30.29 13.83 -18.34
CA HIS A 442 -30.48 12.68 -17.44
C HIS A 442 -31.82 11.97 -17.63
N ALA A 443 -32.89 12.68 -18.04
CA ALA A 443 -34.19 12.11 -18.30
C ALA A 443 -34.16 11.20 -19.55
N THR A 444 -33.42 11.58 -20.57
CA THR A 444 -33.18 10.74 -21.76
C THR A 444 -32.47 9.44 -21.40
N VAL A 445 -31.47 9.47 -20.52
CA VAL A 445 -30.76 8.27 -20.06
C VAL A 445 -31.69 7.37 -19.26
N LEU A 446 -32.50 7.93 -18.36
CA LEU A 446 -33.47 7.16 -17.58
C LEU A 446 -34.52 6.49 -18.45
N HIS A 447 -35.05 7.24 -19.46
CA HIS A 447 -35.99 6.70 -20.43
C HIS A 447 -35.36 5.58 -21.29
N ALA A 448 -34.11 5.76 -21.74
CA ALA A 448 -33.37 4.75 -22.47
C ALA A 448 -33.25 3.44 -21.67
N CYS A 449 -32.89 3.52 -20.40
CA CYS A 449 -32.79 2.34 -19.52
C CYS A 449 -34.14 1.61 -19.40
N LYS A 450 -35.24 2.33 -19.13
CA LYS A 450 -36.59 1.73 -19.07
C LYS A 450 -36.99 1.07 -20.38
N THR A 451 -36.65 1.70 -21.52
CA THR A 451 -36.95 1.17 -22.86
C THR A 451 -36.18 -0.12 -23.11
N VAL A 452 -34.89 -0.19 -22.74
CA VAL A 452 -34.07 -1.40 -22.86
C VAL A 452 -34.65 -2.53 -22.00
N ASP A 453 -35.01 -2.25 -20.74
CA ASP A 453 -35.62 -3.24 -19.86
C ASP A 453 -36.91 -3.79 -20.49
N ASN A 454 -37.82 -2.94 -20.96
CA ASN A 454 -39.08 -3.36 -21.61
C ASN A 454 -38.81 -4.19 -22.88
N LEU A 455 -37.93 -3.75 -23.76
CA LEU A 455 -37.62 -4.46 -25.01
C LEU A 455 -36.94 -5.81 -24.76
N THR A 456 -36.13 -5.92 -23.71
CA THR A 456 -35.51 -7.19 -23.32
C THR A 456 -36.55 -8.25 -22.95
N PHE A 457 -37.73 -7.86 -22.40
CA PHE A 457 -38.83 -8.77 -22.11
C PHE A 457 -39.69 -9.07 -23.34
N THR A 458 -39.90 -8.12 -24.22
CA THR A 458 -40.90 -8.20 -25.32
C THR A 458 -40.32 -8.60 -26.67
N ASP A 459 -39.05 -8.32 -26.92
CA ASP A 459 -38.40 -8.55 -28.22
C ASP A 459 -37.24 -9.55 -28.09
N LYS A 460 -37.40 -10.72 -28.72
CA LYS A 460 -36.39 -11.81 -28.67
C LYS A 460 -35.05 -11.42 -29.32
N GLN A 461 -35.10 -10.62 -30.40
CA GLN A 461 -33.88 -10.17 -31.06
C GLN A 461 -33.14 -9.12 -30.21
N PHE A 462 -33.88 -8.22 -29.59
CA PHE A 462 -33.30 -7.22 -28.71
C PHE A 462 -32.68 -7.84 -27.44
N ARG A 463 -33.30 -8.87 -26.88
CA ARG A 463 -32.73 -9.67 -25.80
C ARG A 463 -31.36 -10.25 -26.17
N LYS A 464 -31.24 -10.80 -27.37
CA LYS A 464 -29.95 -11.31 -27.87
C LYS A 464 -28.89 -10.22 -27.90
N TYR A 465 -29.22 -8.99 -28.34
CA TYR A 465 -28.28 -7.86 -28.31
C TYR A 465 -27.80 -7.57 -26.90
N VAL A 466 -28.69 -7.59 -25.91
CA VAL A 466 -28.33 -7.37 -24.50
C VAL A 466 -27.44 -8.48 -23.98
N GLU A 467 -27.71 -9.75 -24.28
CA GLU A 467 -26.90 -10.90 -23.86
C GLU A 467 -25.51 -10.88 -24.49
N ASP A 468 -25.41 -10.70 -25.79
CA ASP A 468 -24.14 -10.65 -26.51
C ASP A 468 -23.25 -9.49 -26.05
N LEU A 469 -23.81 -8.29 -25.90
CA LEU A 469 -23.10 -7.13 -25.39
C LEU A 469 -22.69 -7.29 -23.92
N ASN A 470 -23.57 -7.90 -23.10
CA ASN A 470 -23.27 -8.20 -21.70
C ASN A 470 -22.05 -9.14 -21.60
N GLN A 471 -21.98 -10.17 -22.44
CA GLN A 471 -20.85 -11.08 -22.49
C GLN A 471 -19.57 -10.38 -22.94
N LYS A 472 -19.63 -9.53 -23.97
CA LYS A 472 -18.47 -8.77 -24.47
C LYS A 472 -17.94 -7.72 -23.49
N LEU A 473 -18.80 -7.15 -22.64
CA LEU A 473 -18.43 -6.15 -21.64
C LEU A 473 -17.93 -6.79 -20.33
N THR A 474 -18.20 -8.09 -20.10
CA THR A 474 -17.79 -8.82 -18.90
C THR A 474 -16.55 -9.71 -19.14
N LEU A 475 -16.13 -9.90 -20.38
CA LEU A 475 -14.86 -10.50 -20.81
C LEU A 475 -13.73 -9.45 -20.81
#